data_88cfa18bcf190d926bf18518a9e756e5
#
_entry.id   88cfa18bcf190d926bf18518a9e756e5
#
_cell.length_a   1.000
_cell.length_b   1.000
_cell.length_c   1.000
_cell.angle_alpha   90.00
_cell.angle_beta   90.00
_cell.angle_gamma   90.00
#
_symmetry.space_group_name_H-M   'P 1'
#
loop_
_entity.id
_entity.type
_entity.pdbx_description
1 polymer ?
#
loop_
_entity_poly.entity_id
_entity_poly.type
_entity_poly.pdbx_seq_one_letter_code
_entity_poly.pdbx_strand_id
1 'polypeptide(L)' 'MCKFKDTNLGIKRLDFKVKRGAMAAYLTDGREVIVPVSMFPDIKRLSRKQREEWMIMDDQYFSFEDLSRIYSVKDLLRL' A
#
# COMPACT_ATOMS: atom_id res chain seq x y z
N MET A 1 -24.92 -11.19 1.50
CA MET A 1 -24.47 -11.08 1.19
C MET A 1 -23.68 -11.15 1.22
N CYS A 2 -23.21 -11.28 1.14
CA CYS A 2 -22.38 -11.14 1.04
C CYS A 2 -21.68 -11.17 0.69
N LYS A 3 -21.47 -11.15 0.41
CA LYS A 3 -20.73 -11.14 0.08
C LYS A 3 -19.90 -10.47 -0.06
N PHE A 4 -19.44 -10.31 0.65
CA PHE A 4 -18.58 -9.50 0.09
C PHE A 4 -17.47 -10.24 -0.40
N LYS A 5 -16.86 -9.79 -1.34
CA LYS A 5 -15.80 -10.41 -1.87
C LYS A 5 -14.61 -9.69 -1.57
N ASP A 6 -13.80 -10.22 -0.69
CA ASP A 6 -12.57 -9.59 -0.32
C ASP A 6 -11.67 -9.46 -1.52
N THR A 7 -11.80 -10.36 -2.43
CA THR A 7 -10.93 -10.36 -3.59
C THR A 7 -11.18 -9.18 -4.50
N ASN A 8 -12.29 -8.48 -4.30
CA ASN A 8 -12.57 -7.30 -5.10
C ASN A 8 -11.96 -6.04 -4.53
N LEU A 9 -11.37 -6.15 -3.36
CA LEU A 9 -10.74 -5.00 -2.75
C LEU A 9 -9.33 -4.85 -3.27
N GLY A 10 -9.06 -3.77 -3.95
CA GLY A 10 -7.76 -3.54 -4.54
C GLY A 10 -7.19 -2.19 -4.16
N ILE A 11 -6.00 -1.88 -4.67
CA ILE A 11 -5.30 -0.65 -4.38
C ILE A 11 -5.26 0.18 -5.65
N LYS A 12 -5.65 1.46 -5.55
CA LYS A 12 -5.60 2.35 -6.69
C LYS A 12 -4.27 3.11 -6.75
N ARG A 13 -3.79 3.56 -5.60
CA ARG A 13 -2.52 4.28 -5.56
C ARG A 13 -2.04 4.43 -4.13
N LEU A 14 -0.80 4.81 -4.00
CA LEU A 14 -0.17 5.07 -2.71
C LEU A 14 0.20 6.54 -2.63
N ASP A 15 0.25 7.07 -1.42
CA ASP A 15 0.61 8.46 -1.20
C ASP A 15 1.41 8.56 0.08
N PHE A 16 2.59 9.16 -0.01
CA PHE A 16 3.48 9.30 1.15
C PHE A 16 3.50 10.73 1.67
N LYS A 17 2.64 11.58 1.15
CA LYS A 17 2.63 12.99 1.54
C LYS A 17 1.52 13.35 2.50
N VAL A 18 0.73 12.35 2.91
CA VAL A 18 -0.41 12.64 3.78
C VAL A 18 0.02 13.01 5.17
N LYS A 19 1.12 12.44 5.65
CA LYS A 19 1.57 12.69 7.00
C LYS A 19 3.00 12.19 7.12
N ARG A 20 3.80 12.88 7.90
CA ARG A 20 5.17 12.45 8.11
C ARG A 20 5.21 11.06 8.73
N GLY A 21 6.00 10.17 8.16
CA GLY A 21 6.15 8.83 8.69
C GLY A 21 5.00 7.90 8.41
N ALA A 22 4.07 8.29 7.53
CA ALA A 22 2.93 7.46 7.22
C ALA A 22 2.76 7.37 5.70
N MET A 23 2.01 6.36 5.27
CA MET A 23 1.64 6.28 3.88
C MET A 23 0.15 5.98 3.80
N ALA A 24 -0.48 6.50 2.78
CA ALA A 24 -1.89 6.25 2.52
C ALA A 24 -2.02 5.34 1.32
N ALA A 25 -2.95 4.41 1.42
CA ALA A 25 -3.29 3.55 0.29
C ALA A 25 -4.74 3.82 -0.05
N TYR A 26 -4.99 4.19 -1.29
CA TYR A 26 -6.35 4.46 -1.75
C TYR A 26 -6.89 3.19 -2.39
N LEU A 27 -7.98 2.69 -1.86
CA LEU A 27 -8.51 1.42 -2.29
C LEU A 27 -9.57 1.60 -3.36
N THR A 28 -9.84 0.52 -4.08
CA THR A 28 -10.77 0.58 -5.19
C THR A 28 -12.22 0.78 -4.76
N ASP A 29 -12.52 0.53 -3.49
CA ASP A 29 -13.87 0.74 -3.00
C ASP A 29 -14.08 2.14 -2.47
N GLY A 30 -13.09 3.01 -2.63
CA GLY A 30 -13.23 4.40 -2.21
C GLY A 30 -12.65 4.69 -0.83
N ARG A 31 -12.21 3.68 -0.12
CA ARG A 31 -11.63 3.91 1.19
C ARG A 31 -10.17 4.29 1.11
N GLU A 32 -9.71 4.92 2.16
CA GLU A 32 -8.32 5.31 2.29
C GLU A 32 -7.79 4.70 3.58
N VAL A 33 -6.67 4.01 3.50
CA VAL A 33 -6.05 3.39 4.66
C VAL A 33 -4.73 4.09 4.91
N ILE A 34 -4.54 4.62 6.10
CA ILE A 34 -3.30 5.30 6.46
C ILE A 34 -2.58 4.46 7.49
N VAL A 35 -1.34 4.09 7.19
CA VAL A 35 -0.56 3.25 8.09
C VAL A 35 0.82 3.88 8.28
N PRO A 36 1.43 3.67 9.44
CA PRO A 36 2.78 4.17 9.65
C PRO A 36 3.76 3.32 8.85
N VAL A 37 4.74 3.98 8.22
CA VAL A 37 5.72 3.23 7.43
C VAL A 37 6.59 2.35 8.32
N SER A 38 6.61 2.61 9.62
CA SER A 38 7.37 1.76 10.52
C SER A 38 6.83 0.33 10.58
N MET A 39 5.61 0.11 10.09
CA MET A 39 5.08 -1.25 9.99
C MET A 39 5.77 -2.02 8.89
N PHE A 40 6.45 -1.32 7.99
CA PHE A 40 7.12 -1.94 6.86
C PHE A 40 8.56 -1.45 6.85
N PRO A 41 9.45 -2.11 7.60
CA PRO A 41 10.82 -1.62 7.74
C PRO A 41 11.56 -1.41 6.42
N ASP A 42 11.27 -2.25 5.43
CA ASP A 42 11.95 -2.09 4.14
C ASP A 42 11.50 -0.82 3.45
N ILE A 43 10.22 -0.46 3.57
CA ILE A 43 9.72 0.77 2.98
C ILE A 43 10.28 1.97 3.76
N LYS A 44 10.38 1.83 5.07
CA LYS A 44 10.90 2.92 5.89
C LYS A 44 12.31 3.31 5.49
N ARG A 45 13.10 2.34 5.02
CA ARG A 45 14.47 2.62 4.61
C ARG A 45 14.59 3.32 3.28
N LEU A 46 13.52 3.34 2.49
CA LEU A 46 13.56 3.96 1.18
C LEU A 46 13.62 5.47 1.32
N SER A 47 14.34 6.11 0.40
CA SER A 47 14.37 7.56 0.35
C SER A 47 13.04 8.06 -0.16
N ARG A 48 12.83 9.38 -0.08
CA ARG A 48 11.59 9.96 -0.57
C ARG A 48 11.38 9.64 -2.04
N LYS A 49 12.43 9.74 -2.83
CA LYS A 49 12.32 9.46 -4.25
C LYS A 49 12.00 7.99 -4.50
N GLN A 50 12.64 7.09 -3.75
CA GLN A 50 12.40 5.68 -3.93
C GLN A 50 10.98 5.29 -3.56
N ARG A 51 10.41 5.97 -2.58
CA ARG A 51 9.02 5.70 -2.19
C ARG A 51 8.04 6.10 -3.26
N GLU A 52 8.40 7.03 -4.11
CA GLU A 52 7.50 7.47 -5.17
C GLU A 52 7.53 6.55 -6.37
N GLU A 53 8.43 5.57 -6.37
CA GLU A 53 8.54 4.63 -7.47
C GLU A 53 7.82 3.34 -7.15
N TRP A 54 6.62 3.47 -6.68
CA TRP A 54 5.78 2.32 -6.38
C TRP A 54 5.05 1.85 -7.61
N MET A 55 4.65 0.59 -7.58
CA MET A 55 3.86 0.03 -8.67
C MET A 55 2.83 -0.92 -8.08
N ILE A 56 1.71 -1.02 -8.77
CA ILE A 56 0.61 -1.85 -8.32
C ILE A 56 0.39 -2.95 -9.35
N MET A 57 0.25 -4.18 -8.84
CA MET A 57 0.08 -5.34 -9.69
C MET A 57 -1.25 -5.99 -9.37
N ASP A 58 -2.02 -6.28 -10.41
CA ASP A 58 -3.33 -6.96 -10.26
C ASP A 58 -4.24 -6.27 -9.28
N ASP A 59 -4.05 -4.98 -9.06
CA ASP A 59 -4.85 -4.18 -8.14
C ASP A 59 -4.78 -4.65 -6.69
N GLN A 60 -4.09 -5.74 -6.40
CA GLN A 60 -4.07 -6.29 -5.05
C GLN A 60 -2.69 -6.32 -4.43
N TYR A 61 -1.67 -6.06 -5.21
CA TYR A 61 -0.31 -6.11 -4.71
C TYR A 61 0.41 -4.82 -5.05
N PHE A 62 1.36 -4.44 -4.23
CA PHE A 62 2.17 -3.29 -4.54
C PHE A 62 3.62 -3.58 -4.20
N SER A 63 4.50 -2.89 -4.88
CA SER A 63 5.92 -3.08 -4.71
C SER A 63 6.62 -1.77 -5.04
N PHE A 64 7.93 -1.74 -4.86
CA PHE A 64 8.72 -0.57 -5.17
C PHE A 64 9.88 -0.99 -6.04
N GLU A 65 10.31 -0.06 -6.88
CA GLU A 65 11.38 -0.36 -7.83
C GLU A 65 12.62 -0.91 -7.14
N ASP A 66 12.97 -0.35 -6.00
CA ASP A 66 14.20 -0.74 -5.31
C ASP A 66 14.00 -1.81 -4.23
N LEU A 67 12.84 -2.42 -4.19
CA LEU A 67 12.59 -3.51 -3.27
C LEU A 67 12.23 -4.76 -4.04
N SER A 68 12.69 -5.90 -3.52
CA SER A 68 12.32 -7.17 -4.13
C SER A 68 11.10 -7.77 -3.46
N ARG A 69 10.59 -7.13 -2.43
CA ARG A 69 9.46 -7.64 -1.69
C ARG A 69 8.15 -7.13 -2.26
N ILE A 70 7.15 -7.99 -2.27
CA ILE A 70 5.81 -7.65 -2.75
C ILE A 70 4.85 -7.65 -1.57
N TYR A 71 4.05 -6.61 -1.46
CA TYR A 71 3.07 -6.48 -0.39
C TYR A 71 1.67 -6.62 -0.96
N SER A 72 0.73 -6.99 -0.11
CA SER A 72 -0.65 -7.15 -0.54
C SER A 72 -1.57 -6.23 0.27
N VAL A 73 -2.83 -6.16 -0.15
CA VAL A 73 -3.82 -5.41 0.60
C VAL A 73 -3.91 -5.93 2.03
N LYS A 74 -3.79 -7.25 2.20
CA LYS A 74 -3.89 -7.82 3.52
C LYS A 74 -2.79 -7.32 4.44
N ASP A 75 -1.61 -7.06 3.89
CA ASP A 75 -0.52 -6.53 4.69
C ASP A 75 -0.87 -5.15 5.21
N LEU A 76 -1.53 -4.35 4.38
CA LEU A 76 -1.94 -3.01 4.80
C LEU A 76 -3.00 -3.07 5.89
N LEU A 77 -3.91 -3.99 5.77
CA LEU A 77 -5.02 -4.09 6.71
C LEU A 77 -4.70 -4.97 7.91
N ARG A 78 -3.57 -5.62 7.90
CA ARG A 78 -3.14 -6.49 9.00
C ARG A 78 -4.13 -7.61 9.26
N LEU A 79 -4.62 -8.19 8.21
CA LEU A 79 -5.56 -9.29 8.34
C LEU A 79 -4.87 -10.64 8.41
#